data_0e4ab7fa1544ba58f22545fb1c81ad0d
#
_entry.id   0e4ab7fa1544ba58f22545fb1c81ad0d
#
_cell.length_a   1.000
_cell.length_b   1.000
_cell.length_c   1.000
_cell.angle_alpha   90.00
_cell.angle_beta   90.00
_cell.angle_gamma   90.00
#
_symmetry.space_group_name_H-M   'P 1'
#
loop_
_entity.id
_entity.type
_entity.pdbx_description
1 polymer ?
#
loop_
_entity_poly.entity_id
_entity_poly.type
_entity_poly.pdbx_seq_one_letter_code
_entity_poly.pdbx_strand_id
1 'polypeptide(L)'
;EIVENVMRNVFSLVCSFSMQKRRNTMRLNPKEQEKLMLHMAGNLAKERRARGLKLNYPEALAYISSELLELARDGKTVVELMQLGTKILTRDDVMDGVADMIGEVQVEATFPDGTKLVTVHNPIQ
;
A
#
# COMPACT_ATOMS: atom_id res chain seq x y z
N GLU A 1 6.72 3.35 9.30
CA GLU A 1 6.84 4.74 9.53
C GLU A 1 5.76 5.63 8.98
N ILE A 2 5.50 5.69 7.65
CA ILE A 2 4.35 6.44 7.15
C ILE A 2 3.06 5.83 7.70
N VAL A 3 2.92 4.51 7.63
CA VAL A 3 1.76 3.78 8.15
C VAL A 3 1.63 3.96 9.66
N GLU A 4 2.75 3.91 10.38
CA GLU A 4 2.76 4.16 11.82
C GLU A 4 2.33 5.59 12.16
N ASN A 5 2.81 6.57 11.40
CA ASN A 5 2.39 7.95 11.56
C ASN A 5 0.89 8.14 11.30
N VAL A 6 0.37 7.50 10.26
CA VAL A 6 -1.06 7.51 9.95
C VAL A 6 -1.86 6.92 11.10
N MET A 7 -1.49 5.75 11.60
CA MET A 7 -2.18 5.10 12.72
C MET A 7 -2.10 5.93 13.99
N ARG A 8 -0.95 6.51 14.28
CA ARG A 8 -0.77 7.40 15.43
C ARG A 8 -1.67 8.64 15.32
N ASN A 9 -1.73 9.22 14.13
CA ASN A 9 -2.58 10.38 13.88
C ASN A 9 -4.07 10.03 14.02
N VAL A 10 -4.49 8.86 13.57
CA VAL A 10 -5.87 8.39 13.75
C VAL A 10 -6.19 8.24 15.23
N PHE A 11 -5.31 7.64 16.03
CA PHE A 11 -5.48 7.54 17.47
C PHE A 11 -5.55 8.91 18.13
N SER A 12 -4.68 9.83 17.78
CA SER A 12 -4.68 11.20 18.26
C SER A 12 -5.98 11.89 17.90
N LEU A 13 -6.51 11.67 16.72
CA LEU A 13 -7.80 12.22 16.30
C LEU A 13 -8.95 11.74 17.20
N VAL A 14 -9.00 10.43 17.48
CA VAL A 14 -10.01 9.84 18.36
C VAL A 14 -9.93 10.42 19.77
N CYS A 15 -8.73 10.55 20.32
CA CYS A 15 -8.53 11.13 21.66
C CYS A 15 -8.86 12.63 21.69
N SER A 16 -8.58 13.36 20.61
CA SER A 16 -8.80 14.81 20.52
C SER A 16 -10.24 15.16 20.20
N PHE A 17 -11.02 14.25 19.66
CA PHE A 17 -12.39 14.49 19.21
C PHE A 17 -13.30 14.94 20.36
N SER A 18 -13.08 14.45 21.56
CA SER A 18 -13.83 14.87 22.75
C SER A 18 -13.49 16.29 23.22
N MET A 19 -12.34 16.83 22.81
CA MET A 19 -11.84 18.13 23.27
C MET A 19 -11.94 19.24 22.23
N GLN A 20 -12.11 18.92 20.94
CA GLN A 20 -12.18 19.91 19.88
C GLN A 20 -13.54 19.95 19.20
N LYS A 21 -14.38 20.81 19.71
CA LYS A 21 -15.77 20.99 19.26
C LYS A 21 -15.94 21.55 17.82
N ARG A 22 -14.87 21.89 17.08
CA ARG A 22 -15.05 22.68 15.85
C ARG A 22 -14.12 22.43 14.68
N ARG A 23 -13.30 21.38 14.67
CA ARG A 23 -12.47 21.11 13.48
C ARG A 23 -12.60 19.67 13.03
N ASN A 24 -13.48 19.48 12.08
CA ASN A 24 -13.60 18.24 11.30
C ASN A 24 -12.39 18.04 10.38
N THR A 25 -11.18 18.28 10.84
CA THR A 25 -10.02 18.02 10.03
C THR A 25 -9.33 16.79 10.56
N MET A 26 -9.37 15.73 9.77
CA MET A 26 -8.41 14.64 9.96
C MET A 26 -7.02 15.26 9.96
N ARG A 27 -6.24 14.98 10.98
CA ARG A 27 -4.87 15.49 11.10
C ARG A 27 -3.90 14.71 10.22
N LEU A 28 -4.40 14.22 9.11
CA LEU A 28 -3.60 13.52 8.12
C LEU A 28 -3.28 14.49 6.99
N ASN A 29 -2.02 14.54 6.59
CA ASN A 29 -1.64 15.26 5.40
C ASN A 29 -2.08 14.49 4.14
N PRO A 30 -2.07 15.12 2.94
CA PRO A 30 -2.52 14.44 1.72
C PRO A 30 -1.79 13.14 1.41
N LYS A 31 -0.49 13.07 1.66
CA LYS A 31 0.29 11.83 1.45
C LYS A 31 -0.15 10.71 2.38
N GLU A 32 -0.41 11.03 3.63
CA GLU A 32 -0.90 10.05 4.61
C GLU A 32 -2.29 9.56 4.25
N GLN A 33 -3.16 10.43 3.76
CA GLN A 33 -4.49 10.05 3.27
C GLN A 33 -4.39 9.10 2.08
N GLU A 34 -3.52 9.40 1.12
CA GLU A 34 -3.29 8.53 -0.04
C GLU A 34 -2.79 7.14 0.38
N LYS A 35 -1.85 7.08 1.33
CA LYS A 35 -1.33 5.82 1.84
C LYS A 35 -2.40 5.00 2.56
N LEU A 36 -3.23 5.68 3.34
CA LEU A 36 -4.33 5.01 4.04
C LEU A 36 -5.37 4.48 3.06
N MET A 37 -5.73 5.26 2.05
CA MET A 37 -6.66 4.83 0.99
C MET A 37 -6.08 3.65 0.20
N LEU A 38 -4.80 3.70 -0.09
CA LEU A 38 -4.10 2.60 -0.77
C LEU A 38 -4.14 1.32 0.07
N HIS A 39 -3.93 1.43 1.37
CA HIS A 39 -4.02 0.30 2.30
C HIS A 39 -5.43 -0.30 2.31
N MET A 40 -6.45 0.53 2.34
CA MET A 40 -7.85 0.07 2.28
C MET A 40 -8.16 -0.63 0.96
N ALA A 41 -7.73 -0.06 -0.15
CA ALA A 41 -7.90 -0.66 -1.47
C ALA A 41 -7.15 -2.00 -1.58
N GLY A 42 -5.95 -2.08 -1.03
CA GLY A 42 -5.18 -3.32 -0.96
C GLY A 42 -5.85 -4.40 -0.12
N ASN A 43 -6.44 -4.04 1.02
CA ASN A 43 -7.19 -4.97 1.84
C ASN A 43 -8.43 -5.48 1.14
N LEU A 44 -9.15 -4.62 0.43
CA LEU A 44 -10.31 -5.03 -0.38
C LEU A 44 -9.90 -6.05 -1.45
N ALA A 45 -8.80 -5.78 -2.13
CA ALA A 45 -8.24 -6.69 -3.13
C ALA A 45 -7.86 -8.04 -2.49
N LYS A 46 -7.26 -8.00 -1.31
CA LYS A 46 -6.88 -9.19 -0.54
C LYS A 46 -8.09 -10.06 -0.19
N GLU A 47 -9.17 -9.43 0.26
CA GLU A 47 -10.43 -10.11 0.57
C GLU A 47 -11.04 -10.77 -0.68
N ARG A 48 -11.01 -10.05 -1.81
CA ARG A 48 -11.53 -10.58 -3.08
C ARG A 48 -10.71 -11.77 -3.57
N ARG A 49 -9.39 -11.67 -3.49
CA ARG A 49 -8.50 -12.79 -3.82
C ARG A 49 -8.77 -14.00 -2.93
N ALA A 50 -8.98 -13.81 -1.64
CA ALA A 50 -9.29 -14.87 -0.69
C ALA A 50 -10.59 -15.60 -1.02
N ARG A 51 -11.55 -14.91 -1.67
CA ARG A 51 -12.79 -15.53 -2.15
C ARG A 51 -12.63 -16.24 -3.50
N GLY A 52 -11.42 -16.31 -4.03
CA GLY A 52 -11.14 -16.96 -5.32
C GLY A 52 -11.40 -16.10 -6.55
N LEU A 53 -11.63 -14.81 -6.37
CA LEU A 53 -11.82 -13.88 -7.49
C LEU A 53 -10.47 -13.48 -8.10
N LYS A 54 -10.44 -13.33 -9.41
CA LYS A 54 -9.27 -12.79 -10.11
C LYS A 54 -9.29 -11.28 -10.04
N LEU A 55 -8.15 -10.69 -9.70
CA LEU A 55 -8.03 -9.25 -9.49
C LEU A 55 -7.99 -8.51 -10.83
N ASN A 56 -8.67 -7.36 -10.88
CA ASN A 56 -8.55 -6.44 -12.01
C ASN A 56 -7.31 -5.55 -11.86
N TYR A 57 -7.08 -4.66 -12.83
CA TYR A 57 -5.90 -3.79 -12.84
C TYR A 57 -5.77 -2.94 -11.57
N PRO A 58 -6.77 -2.13 -11.15
CA PRO A 58 -6.63 -1.32 -9.95
C PRO A 58 -6.50 -2.15 -8.67
N GLU A 59 -7.18 -3.29 -8.59
CA GLU A 59 -7.07 -4.17 -7.43
C GLU A 59 -5.67 -4.79 -7.31
N ALA A 60 -5.12 -5.27 -8.41
CA ALA A 60 -3.77 -5.83 -8.45
C ALA A 60 -2.72 -4.78 -8.10
N LEU A 61 -2.84 -3.59 -8.67
CA LEU A 61 -1.93 -2.47 -8.40
C LEU A 61 -1.97 -2.08 -6.92
N ALA A 62 -3.17 -1.93 -6.35
CA ALA A 62 -3.35 -1.58 -4.95
C ALA A 62 -2.80 -2.67 -4.02
N TYR A 63 -3.03 -3.93 -4.35
CA TYR A 63 -2.54 -5.06 -3.56
C TYR A 63 -1.01 -5.06 -3.51
N ILE A 64 -0.35 -5.00 -4.64
CA ILE A 64 1.11 -5.00 -4.72
C ILE A 64 1.69 -3.79 -3.98
N SER A 65 1.15 -2.60 -4.24
CA SER A 65 1.65 -1.37 -3.64
C SER A 65 1.51 -1.39 -2.11
N SER A 66 0.37 -1.83 -1.59
CA SER A 66 0.16 -1.89 -0.14
C SER A 66 1.06 -2.93 0.52
N GLU A 67 1.26 -4.09 -0.09
CA GLU A 67 2.17 -5.11 0.44
C GLU A 67 3.62 -4.62 0.47
N LEU A 68 4.05 -3.90 -0.56
CA LEU A 68 5.39 -3.31 -0.58
C LEU A 68 5.59 -2.31 0.56
N LEU A 69 4.59 -1.49 0.84
CA LEU A 69 4.66 -0.54 1.95
C LEU A 69 4.75 -1.24 3.30
N GLU A 70 3.98 -2.32 3.49
CA GLU A 70 4.04 -3.11 4.72
C GLU A 70 5.40 -3.82 4.88
N LEU A 71 5.94 -4.37 3.80
CA LEU A 71 7.29 -4.98 3.83
C LEU A 71 8.37 -3.95 4.17
N ALA A 72 8.25 -2.74 3.65
CA ALA A 72 9.15 -1.64 4.01
C ALA A 72 9.04 -1.31 5.51
N ARG A 73 7.83 -1.32 6.04
CA ARG A 73 7.58 -1.11 7.48
C ARG A 73 8.16 -2.23 8.33
N ASP A 74 8.16 -3.46 7.81
CA ASP A 74 8.77 -4.62 8.47
C ASP A 74 10.30 -4.56 8.50
N GLY A 75 10.90 -3.60 7.83
CA GLY A 75 12.36 -3.40 7.83
C GLY A 75 13.08 -3.96 6.60
N LYS A 76 12.35 -4.35 5.56
CA LYS A 76 12.98 -4.82 4.32
C LYS A 76 13.69 -3.67 3.60
N THR A 77 14.81 -3.98 2.95
CA THR A 77 15.58 -3.01 2.17
C THR A 77 14.95 -2.78 0.80
N VAL A 78 15.39 -1.72 0.11
CA VAL A 78 14.94 -1.44 -1.27
C VAL A 78 15.18 -2.64 -2.17
N VAL A 79 16.36 -3.25 -2.10
CA VAL A 79 16.71 -4.41 -2.94
C VAL A 79 15.80 -5.60 -2.64
N GLU A 80 15.54 -5.86 -1.37
CA GLU A 80 14.62 -6.93 -0.96
C GLU A 80 13.20 -6.67 -1.47
N LEU A 81 12.73 -5.42 -1.41
CA LEU A 81 11.42 -5.05 -1.91
C LEU A 81 11.30 -5.26 -3.42
N MET A 82 12.34 -4.91 -4.18
CA MET A 82 12.38 -5.13 -5.62
C MET A 82 12.28 -6.61 -5.98
N GLN A 83 12.88 -7.47 -5.19
CA GLN A 83 12.80 -8.92 -5.39
C GLN A 83 11.47 -9.51 -4.92
N LEU A 84 11.03 -9.15 -3.72
CA LEU A 84 9.79 -9.65 -3.14
C LEU A 84 8.55 -9.17 -3.91
N GLY A 85 8.61 -7.99 -4.48
CA GLY A 85 7.51 -7.44 -5.27
C GLY A 85 7.11 -8.29 -6.47
N THR A 86 8.04 -9.08 -7.00
CA THR A 86 7.75 -9.99 -8.12
C THR A 86 7.10 -11.31 -7.69
N LYS A 87 6.94 -11.51 -6.38
CA LYS A 87 6.39 -12.76 -5.81
C LYS A 87 5.06 -12.54 -5.10
N ILE A 88 4.53 -11.33 -5.08
CA ILE A 88 3.29 -11.01 -4.37
C ILE A 88 2.08 -11.60 -5.09
N LEU A 89 2.00 -11.39 -6.40
CA LEU A 89 0.92 -11.91 -7.24
C LEU A 89 1.50 -12.71 -8.41
N THR A 90 0.75 -13.73 -8.83
CA THR A 90 1.05 -14.51 -10.03
C THR A 90 0.03 -14.18 -11.12
N ARG A 91 0.29 -14.64 -12.36
CA ARG A 91 -0.65 -14.46 -13.47
C ARG A 91 -2.00 -15.13 -13.21
N ASP A 92 -2.02 -16.17 -12.38
CA ASP A 92 -3.27 -16.88 -12.03
C ASP A 92 -4.14 -16.09 -11.05
N ASP A 93 -3.56 -15.12 -10.34
CA ASP A 93 -4.27 -14.29 -9.36
C ASP A 93 -5.02 -13.11 -10.00
N VAL A 94 -4.74 -12.81 -11.25
CA VAL A 94 -5.26 -11.62 -11.93
C VAL A 94 -6.05 -12.01 -13.18
N MET A 95 -6.91 -11.07 -13.63
CA MET A 95 -7.64 -11.24 -14.89
C MET A 95 -6.70 -11.22 -16.09
N ASP A 96 -7.17 -11.76 -17.22
CA ASP A 96 -6.39 -11.79 -18.46
C ASP A 96 -5.95 -10.38 -18.87
N GLY A 97 -4.67 -10.26 -19.22
CA GLY A 97 -4.08 -9.01 -19.68
C GLY A 97 -3.59 -8.08 -18.56
N VAL A 98 -4.00 -8.29 -17.31
CA VAL A 98 -3.61 -7.42 -16.19
C VAL A 98 -2.10 -7.49 -15.94
N ALA A 99 -1.52 -8.69 -16.00
CA ALA A 99 -0.09 -8.86 -15.80
C ALA A 99 0.74 -8.06 -16.81
N ASP A 100 0.29 -8.02 -18.05
CA ASP A 100 0.97 -7.29 -19.12
C ASP A 100 0.72 -5.79 -19.07
N MET A 101 -0.41 -5.36 -18.48
CA MET A 101 -0.72 -3.94 -18.27
C MET A 101 0.13 -3.31 -17.18
N ILE A 102 0.54 -4.09 -16.18
CA ILE A 102 1.38 -3.61 -15.09
C ILE A 102 2.84 -3.91 -15.43
N GLY A 103 3.47 -2.99 -16.15
CA GLY A 103 4.89 -3.11 -16.49
C GLY A 103 5.81 -2.81 -15.31
N GLU A 104 5.40 -1.89 -14.47
CA GLU A 104 6.14 -1.56 -13.25
C GLU A 104 5.20 -1.01 -12.19
N VAL A 105 5.60 -1.16 -10.93
CA VAL A 105 4.94 -0.54 -9.79
C VAL A 105 5.95 0.32 -9.05
N GLN A 106 5.57 1.56 -8.78
CA GLN A 106 6.41 2.50 -8.04
C GLN A 106 5.69 2.88 -6.74
N VAL A 107 6.40 2.77 -5.63
CA VAL A 107 5.90 3.21 -4.33
C VAL A 107 6.94 4.06 -3.63
N GLU A 108 6.47 5.09 -2.95
CA GLU A 108 7.31 5.90 -2.07
C GLU A 108 7.22 5.32 -0.66
N ALA A 109 8.33 4.82 -0.16
CA ALA A 109 8.41 4.21 1.17
C ALA A 109 9.46 4.91 2.03
N THR A 110 9.24 4.90 3.34
CA THR A 110 10.16 5.51 4.29
C THR A 110 11.05 4.42 4.91
N PHE A 111 12.35 4.62 4.78
CA PHE A 111 13.38 3.76 5.32
C PHE A 111 14.12 4.49 6.45
N PRO A 112 14.96 3.79 7.24
CA PRO A 112 15.71 4.46 8.33
C PRO A 112 16.58 5.63 7.86
N ASP A 113 17.05 5.59 6.63
CA ASP A 113 17.90 6.63 6.03
C ASP A 113 17.13 7.63 5.15
N GLY A 114 15.82 7.60 5.18
CA GLY A 114 14.96 8.56 4.50
C GLY A 114 13.91 7.94 3.59
N THR A 115 13.16 8.79 2.92
CA THR A 115 12.12 8.38 1.97
C THR A 115 12.73 8.10 0.61
N LYS A 116 12.39 6.95 0.04
CA LYS A 116 12.90 6.51 -1.26
C LYS A 116 11.78 5.99 -2.14
N LEU A 117 11.96 6.14 -3.44
CA LEU A 117 11.09 5.53 -4.45
C LEU A 117 11.56 4.11 -4.73
N VAL A 118 10.68 3.16 -4.56
CA VAL A 118 10.93 1.75 -4.90
C VAL A 118 10.20 1.43 -6.20
N THR A 119 10.93 0.93 -7.19
CA THR A 119 10.36 0.51 -8.47
C THR A 119 10.52 -0.99 -8.62
N VAL A 120 9.40 -1.68 -8.83
CA VAL A 120 9.38 -3.11 -9.11
C VAL A 120 9.00 -3.30 -10.57
N HIS A 121 9.91 -3.88 -11.35
CA HIS A 121 9.69 -4.15 -12.76
C HIS A 121 9.03 -5.52 -12.95
N ASN A 122 8.02 -5.57 -13.83
CA ASN A 122 7.29 -6.80 -14.16
C ASN A 122 6.85 -7.56 -12.90
N PRO A 123 6.05 -6.94 -12.03
CA PRO A 123 5.74 -7.51 -10.72
C PRO A 123 4.88 -8.78 -10.78
N ILE A 124 4.16 -9.00 -11.87
CA ILE A 124 3.30 -10.17 -12.04
C ILE A 124 3.89 -11.07 -13.11
N GLN A 125 4.37 -12.24 -12.68
CA GLN A 125 5.04 -13.20 -13.56
C GLN A 125 4.25 -14.50 -13.68
#